data_de27c60a1508d30f1a4dba3a7515d020
#
_entry.id   de27c60a1508d30f1a4dba3a7515d020
#
_cell.length_a   1.000
_cell.length_b   1.000
_cell.length_c   1.000
_cell.angle_alpha   90.00
_cell.angle_beta   90.00
_cell.angle_gamma   90.00
#
_symmetry.space_group_name_H-M   'P 1'
#
loop_
_entity.id
_entity.type
_entity.pdbx_description
1 polymer ?
#
loop_
_entity_poly.entity_id
_entity_poly.type
_entity_poly.pdbx_seq_one_letter_code
_entity_poly.pdbx_strand_id
1 'polypeptide(L)'
;MLIMDLAPGVASTDKFDKSVHTWRDIPGWFQWRDHQEEAVAQFPDARRFVEVGCYLGRSICSLGEVVRDAGLDITVIGVDTARGSGPEGRGGNDAHGSAVDHGGGTFAGLLHRNIIDCGLADTVQLLISDSVAAADLFADASLAWVHIDARHDYESVVADVNAWAPKVTPGGWLSGDDYHDEWWPGVVRAISDTLPDAVPWGSIQWRWIKPGV
;
A
#
# COMPACT_ATOMS: atom_id res chain seq x y z
N MET A 1 -18.47 -32.51 -33.46
CA MET A 1 -18.57 -31.57 -32.30
C MET A 1 -17.16 -31.32 -31.84
N LEU A 2 -16.53 -30.26 -32.40
CA LEU A 2 -15.14 -29.89 -32.09
C LEU A 2 -15.16 -29.15 -30.75
N ILE A 3 -14.47 -29.71 -29.75
CA ILE A 3 -14.15 -29.02 -28.52
C ILE A 3 -12.95 -28.11 -28.87
N MET A 4 -13.20 -26.80 -28.94
CA MET A 4 -12.12 -25.83 -28.98
C MET A 4 -11.47 -25.79 -27.60
N ASP A 5 -10.23 -26.30 -27.50
CA ASP A 5 -9.30 -26.03 -26.41
C ASP A 5 -9.05 -24.52 -26.38
N LEU A 6 -9.70 -23.84 -25.44
CA LEU A 6 -9.30 -22.48 -25.04
C LEU A 6 -8.04 -22.64 -24.20
N ALA A 7 -6.89 -22.48 -24.85
CA ALA A 7 -5.64 -22.25 -24.12
C ALA A 7 -5.85 -21.09 -23.12
N PRO A 8 -5.39 -21.22 -21.86
CA PRO A 8 -5.47 -20.11 -20.92
C PRO A 8 -4.74 -18.92 -21.54
N GLY A 9 -5.48 -17.81 -21.75
CA GLY A 9 -4.90 -16.61 -22.30
C GLY A 9 -3.73 -16.17 -21.42
N VAL A 10 -2.52 -16.17 -22.02
CA VAL A 10 -1.34 -15.56 -21.41
C VAL A 10 -1.72 -14.11 -21.13
N ALA A 11 -1.78 -13.72 -19.86
CA ALA A 11 -2.03 -12.34 -19.50
C ALA A 11 -0.97 -11.48 -20.20
N SER A 12 -1.40 -10.51 -21.00
CA SER A 12 -0.49 -9.67 -21.77
C SER A 12 0.50 -8.99 -20.82
N THR A 13 1.78 -9.24 -20.99
CA THR A 13 2.87 -8.61 -20.22
C THR A 13 3.09 -7.15 -20.63
N ASP A 14 2.52 -6.72 -21.74
CA ASP A 14 2.70 -5.40 -22.35
C ASP A 14 2.40 -4.23 -21.39
N LYS A 15 1.54 -4.44 -20.38
CA LYS A 15 1.22 -3.41 -19.38
C LYS A 15 2.39 -3.04 -18.48
N PHE A 16 3.38 -3.93 -18.32
CA PHE A 16 4.57 -3.71 -17.48
C PHE A 16 5.74 -3.09 -18.24
N ASP A 17 5.67 -3.08 -19.58
CA ASP A 17 6.71 -2.54 -20.46
C ASP A 17 6.40 -1.11 -20.93
N LYS A 18 5.25 -0.55 -20.53
CA LYS A 18 4.88 0.81 -20.87
C LYS A 18 5.75 1.82 -20.12
N SER A 19 6.07 2.92 -20.81
CA SER A 19 6.72 4.08 -20.17
C SER A 19 5.81 4.66 -19.09
N VAL A 20 6.35 4.84 -17.91
CA VAL A 20 5.71 5.51 -16.77
C VAL A 20 6.28 6.92 -16.67
N HIS A 21 5.43 7.92 -16.55
CA HIS A 21 5.81 9.32 -16.35
C HIS A 21 5.13 9.93 -15.13
N THR A 22 4.02 9.36 -14.74
CA THR A 22 3.24 9.75 -13.57
C THR A 22 2.68 8.52 -12.89
N TRP A 23 2.29 8.65 -11.64
CA TRP A 23 1.63 7.58 -10.90
C TRP A 23 0.37 7.02 -11.62
N ARG A 24 -0.28 7.83 -12.48
CA ARG A 24 -1.48 7.43 -13.24
C ARG A 24 -1.19 6.38 -14.30
N ASP A 25 0.05 6.32 -14.79
CA ASP A 25 0.49 5.36 -15.80
C ASP A 25 0.79 3.98 -15.18
N ILE A 26 1.00 3.93 -13.85
CA ILE A 26 1.34 2.70 -13.13
C ILE A 26 0.09 1.82 -13.00
N PRO A 27 0.15 0.53 -13.41
CA PRO A 27 -0.94 -0.41 -13.18
C PRO A 27 -1.23 -0.61 -11.69
N GLY A 28 -2.51 -0.70 -11.32
CA GLY A 28 -2.92 -0.91 -9.93
C GLY A 28 -4.24 -0.20 -9.62
N TRP A 29 -4.68 -0.39 -8.40
CA TRP A 29 -5.90 0.20 -7.85
C TRP A 29 -5.52 1.35 -6.93
N PHE A 30 -6.20 2.48 -7.03
CA PHE A 30 -5.95 3.63 -6.16
C PHE A 30 -7.01 4.71 -6.42
N GLN A 31 -7.71 5.14 -5.38
CA GLN A 31 -8.81 6.10 -5.47
C GLN A 31 -8.84 7.12 -4.32
N TRP A 32 -7.83 7.15 -3.43
CA TRP A 32 -7.85 7.90 -2.18
C TRP A 32 -6.73 8.97 -2.08
N ARG A 33 -6.43 9.66 -3.21
CA ARG A 33 -5.44 10.74 -3.24
C ARG A 33 -5.79 11.90 -2.30
N ASP A 34 -7.07 12.23 -2.17
CA ASP A 34 -7.57 13.24 -1.24
C ASP A 34 -7.19 12.93 0.22
N HIS A 35 -7.15 11.67 0.61
CA HIS A 35 -6.67 11.24 1.93
C HIS A 35 -5.16 11.47 2.09
N GLN A 36 -4.39 11.28 1.03
CA GLN A 36 -2.95 11.60 1.03
C GLN A 36 -2.73 13.11 1.20
N GLU A 37 -3.49 13.91 0.47
CA GLU A 37 -3.46 15.37 0.57
C GLU A 37 -3.87 15.85 1.97
N GLU A 38 -4.91 15.25 2.57
CA GLU A 38 -5.32 15.53 3.94
C GLU A 38 -4.22 15.17 4.94
N ALA A 39 -3.59 13.99 4.82
CA ALA A 39 -2.52 13.56 5.72
C ALA A 39 -1.28 14.46 5.62
N VAL A 40 -0.87 14.83 4.40
CA VAL A 40 0.27 15.74 4.17
C VAL A 40 -0.01 17.12 4.76
N ALA A 41 -1.24 17.64 4.61
CA ALA A 41 -1.64 18.91 5.19
C ALA A 41 -1.73 18.86 6.73
N GLN A 42 -2.14 17.72 7.29
CA GLN A 42 -2.25 17.52 8.74
C GLN A 42 -0.90 17.40 9.44
N PHE A 43 0.10 16.82 8.76
CA PHE A 43 1.39 16.52 9.37
C PHE A 43 2.57 17.13 8.59
N PRO A 44 2.61 18.48 8.40
CA PRO A 44 3.64 19.13 7.60
C PRO A 44 5.06 19.01 8.20
N ASP A 45 5.15 18.80 9.51
CA ASP A 45 6.42 18.62 10.23
C ASP A 45 6.83 17.16 10.40
N ALA A 46 6.07 16.23 9.81
CA ALA A 46 6.42 14.80 9.84
C ALA A 46 7.75 14.56 9.12
N ARG A 47 8.55 13.63 9.65
CA ARG A 47 9.76 13.19 8.97
C ARG A 47 9.53 12.03 8.02
N ARG A 48 8.55 11.18 8.32
CA ARG A 48 8.28 9.95 7.58
C ARG A 48 6.80 9.63 7.56
N PHE A 49 6.35 9.17 6.40
CA PHE A 49 5.10 8.43 6.21
C PHE A 49 5.44 7.01 5.75
N VAL A 50 4.60 6.05 6.09
CA VAL A 50 4.77 4.65 5.69
C VAL A 50 3.51 4.17 4.98
N GLU A 51 3.69 3.51 3.85
CA GLU A 51 2.65 2.73 3.16
C GLU A 51 3.06 1.26 3.15
N VAL A 52 2.19 0.40 3.65
CA VAL A 52 2.38 -1.05 3.73
C VAL A 52 1.51 -1.72 2.66
N GLY A 53 2.15 -2.38 1.71
CA GLY A 53 1.51 -2.86 0.48
C GLY A 53 1.56 -1.80 -0.62
N CYS A 54 2.53 -1.89 -1.51
CA CYS A 54 2.74 -0.87 -2.55
C CYS A 54 2.48 -1.40 -3.96
N TYR A 55 2.46 -2.73 -4.14
CA TYR A 55 2.37 -3.37 -5.46
C TYR A 55 3.37 -2.74 -6.43
N LEU A 56 2.91 -2.19 -7.56
CA LEU A 56 3.77 -1.53 -8.54
C LEU A 56 4.02 -0.04 -8.27
N GLY A 57 3.48 0.50 -7.17
CA GLY A 57 3.78 1.84 -6.67
C GLY A 57 2.81 2.94 -7.09
N ARG A 58 1.60 2.61 -7.55
CA ARG A 58 0.64 3.63 -8.00
C ARG A 58 0.25 4.60 -6.88
N SER A 59 -0.09 4.10 -5.71
CA SER A 59 -0.48 4.88 -4.53
C SER A 59 0.70 5.61 -3.91
N ILE A 60 1.82 4.91 -3.69
CA ILE A 60 2.99 5.51 -3.06
C ILE A 60 3.66 6.59 -3.93
N CYS A 61 3.64 6.44 -5.27
CA CYS A 61 4.10 7.50 -6.17
C CYS A 61 3.14 8.70 -6.15
N SER A 62 1.83 8.50 -5.98
CA SER A 62 0.89 9.59 -5.76
C SER A 62 1.22 10.34 -4.46
N LEU A 63 1.46 9.63 -3.35
CA LEU A 63 1.85 10.24 -2.08
C LEU A 63 3.19 11.00 -2.20
N GLY A 64 4.19 10.38 -2.84
CA GLY A 64 5.47 11.03 -3.10
C GLY A 64 5.32 12.33 -3.91
N GLU A 65 4.42 12.35 -4.91
CA GLU A 65 4.09 13.57 -5.67
C GLU A 65 3.46 14.63 -4.78
N VAL A 66 2.49 14.27 -3.91
CA VAL A 66 1.86 15.22 -2.97
C VAL A 66 2.89 15.84 -2.03
N VAL A 67 3.78 15.04 -1.46
CA VAL A 67 4.85 15.53 -0.56
C VAL A 67 5.82 16.46 -1.29
N ARG A 68 6.30 16.05 -2.48
CA ARG A 68 7.21 16.85 -3.31
C ARG A 68 6.59 18.19 -3.71
N ASP A 69 5.34 18.16 -4.19
CA ASP A 69 4.65 19.35 -4.69
C ASP A 69 4.28 20.32 -3.55
N ALA A 70 4.11 19.81 -2.31
CA ALA A 70 4.00 20.61 -1.10
C ALA A 70 5.34 21.22 -0.64
N GLY A 71 6.47 20.80 -1.20
CA GLY A 71 7.79 21.28 -0.81
C GLY A 71 8.22 20.86 0.60
N LEU A 72 7.72 19.73 1.09
CA LEU A 72 7.97 19.23 2.45
C LEU A 72 9.15 18.25 2.49
N ASP A 73 9.90 18.26 3.59
CA ASP A 73 11.01 17.34 3.86
C ASP A 73 10.50 16.07 4.55
N ILE A 74 9.61 15.34 3.86
CA ILE A 74 9.02 14.09 4.34
C ILE A 74 9.51 12.95 3.46
N THR A 75 10.11 11.92 4.05
CA THR A 75 10.41 10.68 3.35
C THR A 75 9.20 9.77 3.38
N VAL A 76 8.73 9.34 2.22
CA VAL A 76 7.69 8.31 2.08
C VAL A 76 8.37 6.95 1.99
N ILE A 77 8.01 6.02 2.86
CA ILE A 77 8.60 4.68 2.90
C ILE A 77 7.55 3.66 2.49
N GLY A 78 7.80 2.96 1.38
CA GLY A 78 7.00 1.85 0.93
C GLY A 78 7.53 0.53 1.48
N VAL A 79 6.66 -0.25 2.10
CA VAL A 79 6.95 -1.60 2.60
C VAL A 79 6.19 -2.61 1.75
N ASP A 80 6.89 -3.53 1.11
CA ASP A 80 6.27 -4.59 0.31
C ASP A 80 7.21 -5.81 0.22
N THR A 81 6.66 -7.01 0.22
CA THR A 81 7.45 -8.23 -0.04
C THR A 81 7.88 -8.32 -1.50
N ALA A 82 7.20 -7.61 -2.39
CA ALA A 82 7.29 -7.70 -3.85
C ALA A 82 7.12 -9.12 -4.42
N ARG A 83 6.33 -9.95 -3.70
CA ARG A 83 6.01 -11.34 -4.04
C ARG A 83 4.51 -11.59 -4.22
N GLY A 84 3.69 -10.54 -4.15
CA GLY A 84 2.23 -10.61 -4.20
C GLY A 84 1.59 -11.01 -2.89
N SER A 85 0.26 -11.00 -2.87
CA SER A 85 -0.58 -11.21 -1.68
C SER A 85 -0.82 -12.69 -1.32
N GLY A 86 -0.07 -13.62 -1.92
CA GLY A 86 -0.21 -15.05 -1.65
C GLY A 86 -1.51 -15.64 -2.20
N PRO A 87 -2.26 -16.46 -1.40
CA PRO A 87 -3.45 -17.15 -1.90
C PRO A 87 -4.60 -16.23 -2.34
N GLU A 88 -4.70 -15.03 -1.81
CA GLU A 88 -5.75 -14.06 -2.15
C GLU A 88 -5.66 -13.57 -3.60
N GLY A 89 -4.45 -13.38 -4.11
CA GLY A 89 -4.21 -12.94 -5.48
C GLY A 89 -4.38 -14.02 -6.55
N ARG A 90 -4.73 -15.26 -6.19
CA ARG A 90 -4.77 -16.40 -7.11
C ARG A 90 -6.14 -16.69 -7.72
N GLY A 91 -7.09 -15.78 -7.62
CA GLY A 91 -8.38 -15.88 -8.31
C GLY A 91 -8.30 -15.32 -9.72
N GLY A 92 -8.55 -16.14 -10.75
CA GLY A 92 -8.84 -15.86 -12.19
C GLY A 92 -8.21 -14.67 -12.94
N ASN A 93 -7.69 -13.66 -12.27
CA ASN A 93 -7.01 -12.51 -12.85
C ASN A 93 -5.92 -12.01 -11.87
N ASP A 94 -4.99 -12.92 -11.55
CA ASP A 94 -3.89 -12.65 -10.61
C ASP A 94 -2.91 -11.61 -11.18
N ALA A 95 -3.23 -10.33 -10.93
CA ALA A 95 -2.39 -9.22 -11.35
C ALA A 95 -1.03 -9.21 -10.62
N HIS A 96 -1.00 -9.63 -9.36
CA HIS A 96 0.23 -9.72 -8.56
C HIS A 96 1.12 -10.85 -9.08
N GLY A 97 0.56 -12.05 -9.30
CA GLY A 97 1.31 -13.17 -9.88
C GLY A 97 1.87 -12.84 -11.25
N SER A 98 1.09 -12.14 -12.11
CA SER A 98 1.58 -11.67 -13.40
C SER A 98 2.78 -10.71 -13.29
N ALA A 99 2.79 -9.82 -12.29
CA ALA A 99 3.91 -8.90 -12.05
C ALA A 99 5.14 -9.64 -11.50
N VAL A 100 4.92 -10.61 -10.61
CA VAL A 100 5.99 -11.50 -10.08
C VAL A 100 6.64 -12.29 -11.21
N ASP A 101 5.84 -12.90 -12.09
CA ASP A 101 6.33 -13.69 -13.23
C ASP A 101 7.11 -12.80 -14.22
N HIS A 102 6.57 -11.63 -14.57
CA HIS A 102 7.24 -10.67 -15.44
C HIS A 102 8.57 -10.19 -14.84
N GLY A 103 8.63 -9.97 -13.53
CA GLY A 103 9.83 -9.55 -12.81
C GLY A 103 10.82 -10.67 -12.49
N GLY A 104 10.57 -11.90 -12.96
CA GLY A 104 11.48 -13.05 -12.73
C GLY A 104 11.46 -13.58 -11.29
N GLY A 105 10.30 -13.56 -10.64
CA GLY A 105 10.09 -14.05 -9.27
C GLY A 105 9.85 -12.96 -8.22
N THR A 106 9.92 -11.68 -8.62
CA THR A 106 9.63 -10.52 -7.77
C THR A 106 9.33 -9.30 -8.62
N PHE A 107 8.43 -8.44 -8.21
CA PHE A 107 8.19 -7.16 -8.88
C PHE A 107 8.95 -5.98 -8.26
N ALA A 108 9.89 -6.22 -7.35
CA ALA A 108 10.66 -5.15 -6.68
C ALA A 108 11.37 -4.22 -7.68
N GLY A 109 11.93 -4.79 -8.75
CA GLY A 109 12.58 -4.01 -9.81
C GLY A 109 11.62 -3.13 -10.60
N LEU A 110 10.39 -3.60 -10.84
CA LEU A 110 9.33 -2.83 -11.51
C LEU A 110 8.87 -1.67 -10.62
N LEU A 111 8.57 -1.96 -9.35
CA LEU A 111 8.18 -0.97 -8.36
C LEU A 111 9.23 0.15 -8.24
N HIS A 112 10.51 -0.21 -8.08
CA HIS A 112 11.59 0.76 -7.96
C HIS A 112 11.77 1.59 -9.24
N ARG A 113 11.68 0.98 -10.42
CA ARG A 113 11.73 1.68 -11.71
C ARG A 113 10.61 2.71 -11.81
N ASN A 114 9.39 2.36 -11.45
CA ASN A 114 8.25 3.27 -11.50
C ASN A 114 8.45 4.50 -10.62
N ILE A 115 9.04 4.35 -9.43
CA ILE A 115 9.40 5.48 -8.55
C ILE A 115 10.42 6.41 -9.23
N ILE A 116 11.45 5.82 -9.87
CA ILE A 116 12.48 6.60 -10.60
C ILE A 116 11.84 7.32 -11.78
N ASP A 117 11.03 6.65 -12.58
CA ASP A 117 10.39 7.19 -13.78
C ASP A 117 9.39 8.31 -13.44
N CYS A 118 8.77 8.26 -12.26
CA CYS A 118 7.96 9.37 -11.71
C CYS A 118 8.79 10.54 -11.15
N GLY A 119 10.12 10.44 -11.14
CA GLY A 119 10.99 11.48 -10.58
C GLY A 119 10.92 11.61 -9.06
N LEU A 120 10.68 10.49 -8.35
CA LEU A 120 10.41 10.48 -6.91
C LEU A 120 11.49 9.74 -6.10
N ALA A 121 12.63 9.40 -6.69
CA ALA A 121 13.69 8.63 -6.04
C ALA A 121 14.27 9.31 -4.77
N ASP A 122 14.21 10.64 -4.69
CA ASP A 122 14.66 11.40 -3.53
C ASP A 122 13.59 11.51 -2.42
N THR A 123 12.31 11.26 -2.76
CA THR A 123 11.18 11.39 -1.83
C THR A 123 10.68 10.04 -1.33
N VAL A 124 10.71 9.01 -2.20
CA VAL A 124 10.17 7.67 -1.92
C VAL A 124 11.30 6.67 -1.76
N GLN A 125 11.31 5.96 -0.64
CA GLN A 125 12.23 4.86 -0.35
C GLN A 125 11.47 3.54 -0.23
N LEU A 126 12.10 2.43 -0.60
CA LEU A 126 11.51 1.10 -0.52
C LEU A 126 12.21 0.24 0.54
N LEU A 127 11.40 -0.47 1.29
CA LEU A 127 11.78 -1.53 2.19
C LEU A 127 11.15 -2.85 1.68
N ILE A 128 11.94 -3.66 0.98
CA ILE A 128 11.49 -4.97 0.50
C ILE A 128 11.54 -5.95 1.65
N SER A 129 10.42 -6.11 2.34
CA SER A 129 10.30 -6.88 3.58
C SER A 129 8.86 -7.34 3.81
N ASP A 130 8.71 -8.32 4.68
CA ASP A 130 7.45 -8.62 5.34
C ASP A 130 7.02 -7.44 6.22
N SER A 131 5.72 -7.17 6.29
CA SER A 131 5.14 -6.02 6.98
C SER A 131 5.51 -6.00 8.48
N VAL A 132 5.29 -7.12 9.17
CA VAL A 132 5.55 -7.21 10.62
C VAL A 132 7.03 -7.05 10.92
N ALA A 133 7.90 -7.72 10.14
CA ALA A 133 9.35 -7.59 10.28
C ALA A 133 9.84 -6.17 9.98
N ALA A 134 9.20 -5.48 9.03
CA ALA A 134 9.52 -4.09 8.71
C ALA A 134 9.17 -3.15 9.86
N ALA A 135 8.05 -3.36 10.55
CA ALA A 135 7.64 -2.54 11.69
C ALA A 135 8.70 -2.51 12.82
N ASP A 136 9.45 -3.61 13.01
CA ASP A 136 10.51 -3.69 14.02
C ASP A 136 11.69 -2.73 13.76
N LEU A 137 11.80 -2.20 12.54
CA LEU A 137 12.83 -1.23 12.18
C LEU A 137 12.47 0.21 12.61
N PHE A 138 11.26 0.43 13.07
CA PHE A 138 10.78 1.73 13.51
C PHE A 138 10.60 1.77 15.01
N ALA A 139 11.05 2.87 15.62
CA ALA A 139 10.79 3.09 17.04
C ALA A 139 9.30 3.32 17.30
N ASP A 140 8.82 2.94 18.46
CA ASP A 140 7.46 3.25 18.88
C ASP A 140 7.24 4.77 18.92
N ALA A 141 6.04 5.20 18.58
CA ALA A 141 5.62 6.60 18.52
C ALA A 141 6.55 7.50 17.68
N SER A 142 7.02 6.99 16.53
CA SER A 142 7.95 7.71 15.63
C SER A 142 7.36 8.12 14.28
N LEU A 143 6.16 7.63 13.95
CA LEU A 143 5.51 7.86 12.66
C LEU A 143 4.24 8.69 12.83
N ALA A 144 4.08 9.74 12.03
CA ALA A 144 2.87 10.56 12.06
C ALA A 144 1.70 9.88 11.33
N TRP A 145 2.01 9.14 10.26
CA TRP A 145 1.01 8.42 9.46
C TRP A 145 1.56 7.11 8.92
N VAL A 146 0.76 6.05 9.09
CA VAL A 146 0.94 4.74 8.47
C VAL A 146 -0.34 4.37 7.75
N HIS A 147 -0.25 3.92 6.49
CA HIS A 147 -1.35 3.39 5.71
C HIS A 147 -1.12 1.92 5.37
N ILE A 148 -2.11 1.06 5.63
CA ILE A 148 -2.06 -0.39 5.40
C ILE A 148 -2.96 -0.72 4.22
N ASP A 149 -2.37 -1.23 3.14
CA ASP A 149 -3.02 -1.70 1.93
C ASP A 149 -2.30 -2.98 1.45
N ALA A 150 -2.26 -4.01 2.32
CA ALA A 150 -1.47 -5.22 2.09
C ALA A 150 -2.38 -6.43 1.84
N ARG A 151 -2.42 -7.39 2.77
CA ARG A 151 -3.31 -8.56 2.69
C ARG A 151 -4.65 -8.27 3.36
N HIS A 152 -5.72 -8.94 2.89
CA HIS A 152 -7.09 -8.66 3.32
C HIS A 152 -7.68 -9.78 4.19
N ASP A 153 -6.92 -10.86 4.43
CA ASP A 153 -7.36 -11.89 5.38
C ASP A 153 -7.27 -11.37 6.83
N TYR A 154 -8.19 -11.82 7.67
CA TYR A 154 -8.33 -11.35 9.06
C TYR A 154 -7.01 -11.42 9.85
N GLU A 155 -6.32 -12.56 9.78
CA GLU A 155 -5.10 -12.81 10.54
C GLU A 155 -3.97 -11.86 10.13
N SER A 156 -3.81 -11.60 8.84
CA SER A 156 -2.79 -10.68 8.32
C SER A 156 -3.09 -9.24 8.73
N VAL A 157 -4.33 -8.79 8.61
CA VAL A 157 -4.72 -7.42 9.02
C VAL A 157 -4.52 -7.22 10.53
N VAL A 158 -4.89 -8.21 11.36
CA VAL A 158 -4.64 -8.17 12.81
C VAL A 158 -3.14 -8.07 13.11
N ALA A 159 -2.32 -8.85 12.41
CA ALA A 159 -0.86 -8.81 12.59
C ALA A 159 -0.28 -7.45 12.21
N ASP A 160 -0.70 -6.89 11.07
CA ASP A 160 -0.27 -5.58 10.61
C ASP A 160 -0.68 -4.47 11.59
N VAL A 161 -1.94 -4.42 11.99
CA VAL A 161 -2.42 -3.43 12.97
C VAL A 161 -1.62 -3.50 14.27
N ASN A 162 -1.42 -4.70 14.83
CA ASN A 162 -0.67 -4.88 16.07
C ASN A 162 0.81 -4.46 15.94
N ALA A 163 1.41 -4.64 14.78
CA ALA A 163 2.79 -4.25 14.52
C ALA A 163 2.93 -2.73 14.32
N TRP A 164 2.01 -2.09 13.59
CA TRP A 164 2.14 -0.70 13.19
C TRP A 164 1.47 0.31 14.12
N ALA A 165 0.41 -0.04 14.84
CA ALA A 165 -0.24 0.87 15.79
C ALA A 165 0.70 1.42 16.89
N PRO A 166 1.63 0.61 17.47
CA PRO A 166 2.62 1.14 18.40
C PRO A 166 3.54 2.19 17.77
N LYS A 167 3.85 2.10 16.46
CA LYS A 167 4.78 2.97 15.75
C LYS A 167 4.23 4.38 15.48
N VAL A 168 2.90 4.51 15.43
CA VAL A 168 2.23 5.80 15.25
C VAL A 168 2.41 6.68 16.49
N THR A 169 2.64 7.97 16.30
CA THR A 169 2.72 8.97 17.40
C THR A 169 1.35 9.21 18.01
N PRO A 170 1.24 9.64 19.30
CA PRO A 170 -0.01 10.17 19.82
C PRO A 170 -0.55 11.30 18.92
N GLY A 171 -1.84 11.24 18.56
CA GLY A 171 -2.46 12.14 17.59
C GLY A 171 -2.16 11.84 16.12
N GLY A 172 -1.23 10.92 15.83
CA GLY A 172 -0.95 10.43 14.49
C GLY A 172 -2.03 9.46 14.00
N TRP A 173 -1.95 9.09 12.71
CA TRP A 173 -2.95 8.27 12.04
C TRP A 173 -2.42 6.89 11.67
N LEU A 174 -3.20 5.87 11.99
CA LEU A 174 -3.15 4.57 11.33
C LEU A 174 -4.39 4.45 10.46
N SER A 175 -4.22 4.13 9.20
CA SER A 175 -5.32 4.01 8.24
C SER A 175 -5.09 2.85 7.30
N GLY A 176 -6.08 2.51 6.51
CA GLY A 176 -5.93 1.49 5.47
C GLY A 176 -7.07 1.48 4.47
N ASP A 177 -6.91 0.65 3.45
CA ASP A 177 -7.88 0.45 2.37
C ASP A 177 -8.76 -0.79 2.62
N ASP A 178 -9.64 -1.08 1.66
CA ASP A 178 -10.47 -2.28 1.59
C ASP A 178 -11.46 -2.49 2.75
N TYR A 179 -11.89 -1.39 3.40
CA TYR A 179 -12.87 -1.43 4.49
C TYR A 179 -14.30 -1.57 3.94
N HIS A 180 -14.64 -2.79 3.46
CA HIS A 180 -15.92 -3.08 2.80
C HIS A 180 -16.41 -4.49 3.15
N ASP A 181 -17.60 -4.57 3.79
CA ASP A 181 -18.16 -5.80 4.34
C ASP A 181 -18.38 -6.93 3.31
N GLU A 182 -18.80 -6.58 2.09
CA GLU A 182 -19.10 -7.58 1.06
C GLU A 182 -17.84 -8.09 0.36
N TRP A 183 -16.83 -7.24 0.19
CA TRP A 183 -15.63 -7.59 -0.57
C TRP A 183 -14.53 -8.13 0.32
N TRP A 184 -14.32 -7.46 1.45
CA TRP A 184 -13.24 -7.76 2.37
C TRP A 184 -13.70 -7.84 3.84
N PRO A 185 -14.62 -8.78 4.19
CA PRO A 185 -15.14 -8.91 5.55
C PRO A 185 -14.05 -9.20 6.59
N GLY A 186 -12.91 -9.77 6.17
CA GLY A 186 -11.74 -9.99 7.01
C GLY A 186 -11.13 -8.68 7.52
N VAL A 187 -11.02 -7.67 6.65
CA VAL A 187 -10.51 -6.33 7.00
C VAL A 187 -11.45 -5.65 8.00
N VAL A 188 -12.74 -5.58 7.68
CA VAL A 188 -13.75 -4.92 8.56
C VAL A 188 -13.75 -5.55 9.94
N ARG A 189 -13.75 -6.88 10.02
CA ARG A 189 -13.72 -7.59 11.29
C ARG A 189 -12.43 -7.35 12.07
N ALA A 190 -11.27 -7.43 11.41
CA ALA A 190 -9.98 -7.22 12.05
C ALA A 190 -9.86 -5.82 12.65
N ILE A 191 -10.26 -4.79 11.89
CA ILE A 191 -10.25 -3.40 12.37
C ILE A 191 -11.22 -3.22 13.53
N SER A 192 -12.44 -3.77 13.46
CA SER A 192 -13.42 -3.67 14.56
C SER A 192 -12.93 -4.34 15.85
N ASP A 193 -12.20 -5.46 15.72
CA ASP A 193 -11.69 -6.21 16.88
C ASP A 193 -10.43 -5.59 17.49
N THR A 194 -9.59 -4.94 16.68
CA THR A 194 -8.28 -4.41 17.13
C THR A 194 -8.29 -2.90 17.41
N LEU A 195 -9.09 -2.15 16.67
CA LEU A 195 -9.18 -0.69 16.74
C LEU A 195 -10.66 -0.25 16.79
N PRO A 196 -11.36 -0.50 17.90
CA PRO A 196 -12.81 -0.24 18.00
C PRO A 196 -13.19 1.25 17.80
N ASP A 197 -12.23 2.17 17.96
CA ASP A 197 -12.42 3.60 17.72
C ASP A 197 -12.06 4.04 16.30
N ALA A 198 -11.70 3.08 15.41
CA ALA A 198 -11.47 3.39 14.01
C ALA A 198 -12.80 3.79 13.34
N VAL A 199 -12.72 4.71 12.40
CA VAL A 199 -13.88 5.22 11.67
C VAL A 199 -13.72 5.02 10.18
N PRO A 200 -14.80 4.83 9.42
CA PRO A 200 -14.75 4.92 7.96
C PRO A 200 -14.14 6.25 7.52
N TRP A 201 -13.30 6.20 6.50
CA TRP A 201 -12.64 7.37 5.92
C TRP A 201 -12.70 7.31 4.39
N GLY A 202 -13.66 8.03 3.81
CA GLY A 202 -13.99 7.92 2.39
C GLY A 202 -14.94 6.75 2.09
N SER A 203 -14.78 6.10 0.94
CA SER A 203 -15.69 5.08 0.43
C SER A 203 -15.41 3.67 0.95
N ILE A 204 -14.12 3.30 0.98
CA ILE A 204 -13.65 1.96 1.37
C ILE A 204 -12.38 2.01 2.21
N GLN A 205 -12.04 3.15 2.77
CA GLN A 205 -10.92 3.33 3.67
C GLN A 205 -11.38 3.44 5.12
N TRP A 206 -10.46 3.22 6.04
CA TRP A 206 -10.65 3.42 7.48
C TRP A 206 -9.51 4.25 8.05
N ARG A 207 -9.77 4.94 9.17
CA ARG A 207 -8.78 5.70 9.90
C ARG A 207 -8.97 5.56 11.41
N TRP A 208 -7.87 5.35 12.10
CA TRP A 208 -7.76 5.44 13.54
C TRP A 208 -6.77 6.53 13.93
N ILE A 209 -7.16 7.38 14.87
CA ILE A 209 -6.29 8.42 15.43
C ILE A 209 -5.79 7.89 16.76
N LYS A 210 -4.45 7.76 16.89
CA LYS A 210 -3.87 7.28 18.15
C LYS A 210 -4.20 8.22 19.28
N PRO A 211 -4.81 7.73 20.39
CA PRO A 211 -5.11 8.58 21.55
C PRO A 211 -3.86 9.27 22.10
N GLY A 212 -4.03 10.52 22.55
CA GLY A 212 -3.03 11.23 23.32
C GLY A 212 -2.80 10.52 24.67
N VAL A 213 -1.60 10.61 25.21
CA VAL A 213 -1.28 10.13 26.57
C VAL A 213 -1.82 11.09 27.60
#